data_57c7664d50c5a68ef65deb0e253a7e4e
#
_entry.id   57c7664d50c5a68ef65deb0e253a7e4e
#
_cell.length_a   1.000
_cell.length_b   1.000
_cell.length_c   1.000
_cell.angle_alpha   90.00
_cell.angle_beta   90.00
_cell.angle_gamma   90.00
#
_symmetry.space_group_name_H-M   'P 1'
#
loop_
_entity.id
_entity.type
_entity.pdbx_description
1 polymer ?
#
loop_
_entity_poly.entity_id
_entity_poly.type
_entity_poly.pdbx_seq_one_letter_code
_entity_poly.pdbx_strand_id
1 'polypeptide(L)'
;LSSLQYKNIYFYNIMISEHQRKYYVLPQGFSDLPQGFSDLPQGSKEDSSDPSDYHYIKVFSPQVKSELIINYQITQIPAFERYFDPVQYYKTLKKNGSTYAVLYKTQKKFFPFKEYFKSLSSRELPVALFESYKYLLKTASLLQTHEICYGNFSPDTICFNEKKNPILFDFEYSSNYQDQITHVCLSHLKPVEIYMIHYLQTHSGRLSYSNIETICEDFFKGCAFFLSCQEKEGEVQKAILLFKPFINVPADAILNYLQKYINTWDIYELNMMFLELCYEFAGDVLLKHKTYVDLFVNHLKNCLVLDPSKRETVQQMMGKFEGLFDSAC
;
A
#
# COMPACT_ATOMS: atom_id res chain seq x y z
N LEU A 1 -32.78 -0.61 0.05
CA LEU A 1 -31.73 -1.64 -0.17
C LEU A 1 -32.30 -2.98 0.30
N SER A 2 -32.94 -3.68 -0.66
CA SER A 2 -33.67 -4.90 -0.43
C SER A 2 -32.74 -6.10 -0.30
N SER A 3 -32.98 -6.85 0.74
CA SER A 3 -32.40 -8.17 1.07
C SER A 3 -32.41 -9.13 -0.12
N LEU A 4 -31.23 -9.42 -0.66
CA LEU A 4 -31.00 -10.59 -1.51
C LEU A 4 -30.60 -11.75 -0.60
N GLN A 5 -31.55 -12.65 -0.35
CA GLN A 5 -31.29 -13.94 0.27
C GLN A 5 -30.45 -14.80 -0.69
N TYR A 6 -29.17 -14.94 -0.40
CA TYR A 6 -28.34 -15.99 -0.99
C TYR A 6 -28.26 -17.16 0.00
N LYS A 7 -28.88 -18.28 -0.33
CA LYS A 7 -28.63 -19.55 0.35
C LYS A 7 -27.24 -20.04 -0.06
N ASN A 8 -26.42 -20.37 0.94
CA ASN A 8 -25.10 -21.00 0.87
C ASN A 8 -23.96 -20.09 0.36
N ILE A 9 -23.65 -19.03 1.12
CA ILE A 9 -22.38 -18.32 1.00
C ILE A 9 -21.58 -18.61 2.27
N TYR A 10 -20.45 -19.30 2.14
CA TYR A 10 -19.50 -19.45 3.23
C TYR A 10 -18.66 -18.17 3.31
N PHE A 11 -18.79 -17.44 4.42
CA PHE A 11 -17.93 -16.32 4.74
C PHE A 11 -16.62 -16.87 5.33
N TYR A 12 -15.51 -16.72 4.63
CA TYR A 12 -14.21 -16.79 5.27
C TYR A 12 -13.83 -15.37 5.67
N ASN A 13 -13.90 -15.10 6.98
CA ASN A 13 -13.27 -13.93 7.58
C ASN A 13 -11.75 -14.10 7.51
N ILE A 14 -11.12 -13.61 6.46
CA ILE A 14 -9.77 -13.12 6.60
C ILE A 14 -9.96 -11.81 7.38
N MET A 15 -9.39 -11.73 8.58
CA MET A 15 -9.40 -10.52 9.41
C MET A 15 -8.65 -9.41 8.66
N ILE A 16 -9.39 -8.71 7.81
CA ILE A 16 -8.99 -7.42 7.26
C ILE A 16 -9.79 -6.39 8.06
N SER A 17 -9.08 -5.38 8.57
CA SER A 17 -9.62 -4.31 9.43
C SER A 17 -11.00 -3.81 9.01
N GLU A 18 -11.78 -3.26 9.95
CA GLU A 18 -13.19 -2.86 9.87
C GLU A 18 -13.59 -1.89 8.74
N HIS A 19 -12.73 -1.53 7.82
CA HIS A 19 -13.04 -0.76 6.62
C HIS A 19 -13.48 -1.71 5.49
N GLN A 20 -14.64 -2.30 5.70
CA GLN A 20 -15.61 -2.92 4.79
C GLN A 20 -15.19 -3.03 3.31
N ARG A 21 -14.31 -3.96 2.97
CA ARG A 21 -14.27 -4.55 1.65
C ARG A 21 -14.98 -5.89 1.71
N LYS A 22 -16.23 -5.95 1.27
CA LYS A 22 -16.98 -7.21 1.18
C LYS A 22 -16.44 -8.02 0.01
N TYR A 23 -15.59 -8.97 0.29
CA TYR A 23 -15.23 -10.01 -0.67
C TYR A 23 -16.26 -11.13 -0.59
N TYR A 24 -16.74 -11.57 -1.75
CA TYR A 24 -17.68 -12.67 -1.84
C TYR A 24 -17.00 -13.84 -2.54
N VAL A 25 -17.06 -15.03 -1.93
CA VAL A 25 -16.65 -16.29 -2.57
C VAL A 25 -17.87 -16.86 -3.29
N LEU A 26 -17.76 -17.15 -4.60
CA LEU A 26 -18.83 -17.79 -5.35
C LEU A 26 -18.82 -19.31 -5.14
N PRO A 27 -20.01 -19.94 -5.01
CA PRO A 27 -20.12 -21.39 -5.06
C PRO A 27 -19.78 -21.91 -6.46
N GLN A 28 -19.22 -23.12 -6.54
CA GLN A 28 -19.02 -23.86 -7.78
C GLN A 28 -20.30 -23.93 -8.63
N GLY A 29 -20.22 -23.64 -9.92
CA GLY A 29 -21.32 -23.90 -10.87
C GLY A 29 -21.76 -22.77 -11.80
N PHE A 30 -20.90 -21.78 -12.10
CA PHE A 30 -21.23 -20.76 -13.12
C PHE A 30 -20.47 -21.03 -14.43
N SER A 31 -21.14 -21.64 -15.40
CA SER A 31 -20.55 -22.07 -16.69
C SER A 31 -20.64 -21.05 -17.84
N ASP A 32 -21.40 -19.95 -17.74
CA ASP A 32 -21.68 -19.09 -18.89
C ASP A 32 -21.24 -17.64 -18.66
N LEU A 33 -20.02 -17.30 -19.12
CA LEU A 33 -19.49 -15.95 -19.10
C LEU A 33 -19.23 -15.43 -20.53
N PRO A 34 -19.73 -14.23 -20.92
CA PRO A 34 -19.50 -13.68 -22.24
C PRO A 34 -18.05 -13.18 -22.41
N GLN A 35 -17.47 -13.51 -23.57
CA GLN A 35 -16.18 -12.99 -24.04
C GLN A 35 -16.30 -11.50 -24.38
N GLY A 36 -15.29 -10.69 -24.02
CA GLY A 36 -15.25 -9.31 -24.49
C GLY A 36 -14.30 -8.37 -23.79
N PHE A 37 -13.00 -8.70 -23.76
CA PHE A 37 -11.91 -7.74 -23.63
C PHE A 37 -10.67 -8.31 -24.30
N SER A 38 -10.35 -7.81 -25.51
CA SER A 38 -9.28 -8.34 -26.38
C SER A 38 -7.86 -8.00 -25.95
N ASP A 39 -7.68 -7.06 -25.03
CA ASP A 39 -6.38 -6.44 -24.77
C ASP A 39 -5.73 -6.81 -23.43
N LEU A 40 -6.40 -7.64 -22.64
CA LEU A 40 -5.85 -8.17 -21.39
C LEU A 40 -5.76 -9.70 -21.47
N PRO A 41 -4.70 -10.33 -20.93
CA PRO A 41 -4.55 -11.78 -21.00
C PRO A 41 -5.72 -12.46 -20.31
N GLN A 42 -6.59 -13.03 -21.11
CA GLN A 42 -7.61 -13.96 -20.63
C GLN A 42 -6.96 -15.33 -20.52
N GLY A 43 -6.80 -15.80 -19.30
CA GLY A 43 -6.29 -17.15 -19.08
C GLY A 43 -7.26 -18.17 -19.65
N SER A 44 -6.86 -18.86 -20.72
CA SER A 44 -7.56 -20.04 -21.25
C SER A 44 -7.22 -21.25 -20.37
N LYS A 45 -7.78 -21.34 -19.17
CA LYS A 45 -7.93 -22.60 -18.48
C LYS A 45 -9.41 -22.90 -18.40
N GLU A 46 -9.87 -23.66 -19.38
CA GLU A 46 -11.08 -24.44 -19.25
C GLU A 46 -10.91 -25.36 -18.04
N ASP A 47 -11.86 -25.29 -17.11
CA ASP A 47 -12.09 -26.24 -16.04
C ASP A 47 -10.89 -26.63 -15.15
N SER A 48 -10.36 -25.73 -14.34
CA SER A 48 -9.81 -26.17 -13.08
C SER A 48 -10.89 -25.98 -11.99
N SER A 49 -11.68 -27.00 -11.79
CA SER A 49 -12.55 -27.17 -10.62
C SER A 49 -11.72 -27.53 -9.37
N ASP A 50 -10.54 -26.93 -9.22
CA ASP A 50 -9.73 -27.12 -8.03
C ASP A 50 -10.35 -26.27 -6.92
N PRO A 51 -10.91 -26.90 -5.86
CA PRO A 51 -11.50 -26.17 -4.72
C PRO A 51 -10.51 -25.31 -3.96
N SER A 52 -9.24 -25.25 -4.40
CA SER A 52 -8.16 -24.47 -3.79
C SER A 52 -8.08 -23.03 -4.27
N ASP A 53 -8.82 -22.62 -5.32
CA ASP A 53 -8.76 -21.26 -5.86
C ASP A 53 -9.65 -20.29 -5.08
N TYR A 54 -9.06 -19.20 -4.56
CA TYR A 54 -9.83 -18.10 -3.98
C TYR A 54 -10.30 -17.14 -5.06
N HIS A 55 -11.55 -16.70 -4.93
CA HIS A 55 -12.17 -15.78 -5.86
C HIS A 55 -12.59 -14.50 -5.14
N TYR A 56 -12.28 -13.36 -5.73
CA TYR A 56 -12.76 -12.04 -5.29
C TYR A 56 -13.69 -11.48 -6.36
N ILE A 57 -14.75 -10.80 -5.95
CA ILE A 57 -15.66 -10.14 -6.87
C ILE A 57 -15.64 -8.65 -6.61
N LYS A 58 -15.28 -7.87 -7.62
CA LYS A 58 -15.35 -6.41 -7.60
C LYS A 58 -16.31 -5.93 -8.68
N VAL A 59 -17.03 -4.82 -8.44
CA VAL A 59 -17.76 -4.13 -9.51
C VAL A 59 -16.74 -3.61 -10.51
N PHE A 60 -16.91 -3.95 -11.80
CA PHE A 60 -15.96 -3.56 -12.82
C PHE A 60 -16.00 -2.04 -13.02
N SER A 61 -14.90 -1.39 -12.82
CA SER A 61 -14.70 0.06 -12.88
C SER A 61 -13.38 0.36 -13.58
N PRO A 62 -13.11 1.61 -13.99
CA PRO A 62 -11.79 2.01 -14.47
C PRO A 62 -10.65 1.65 -13.48
N GLN A 63 -10.92 1.77 -12.18
CA GLN A 63 -9.97 1.41 -11.13
C GLN A 63 -9.64 -0.08 -11.13
N VAL A 64 -10.66 -0.96 -11.24
CA VAL A 64 -10.43 -2.42 -11.36
C VAL A 64 -9.67 -2.75 -12.63
N LYS A 65 -9.93 -2.04 -13.74
CA LYS A 65 -9.16 -2.21 -14.98
C LYS A 65 -7.69 -1.85 -14.77
N SER A 66 -7.40 -0.73 -14.10
CA SER A 66 -6.04 -0.31 -13.76
C SER A 66 -5.34 -1.35 -12.89
N GLU A 67 -6.01 -1.83 -11.84
CA GLU A 67 -5.52 -2.90 -10.97
C GLU A 67 -5.13 -4.16 -11.75
N LEU A 68 -5.95 -4.58 -12.73
CA LEU A 68 -5.67 -5.76 -13.56
C LEU A 68 -4.46 -5.55 -14.47
N ILE A 69 -4.27 -4.36 -15.02
CA ILE A 69 -3.07 -4.01 -15.81
C ILE A 69 -1.82 -4.12 -14.95
N ILE A 70 -1.85 -3.54 -13.74
CA ILE A 70 -0.72 -3.62 -12.81
C ILE A 70 -0.44 -5.08 -12.40
N ASN A 71 -1.48 -5.87 -12.07
CA ASN A 71 -1.30 -7.29 -11.76
C ASN A 71 -0.61 -8.04 -12.90
N TYR A 72 -0.99 -7.76 -14.15
CA TYR A 72 -0.32 -8.35 -15.32
C TYR A 72 1.14 -7.92 -15.42
N GLN A 73 1.44 -6.62 -15.27
CA GLN A 73 2.82 -6.12 -15.30
C GLN A 73 3.68 -6.77 -14.21
N ILE A 74 3.13 -6.95 -13.01
CA ILE A 74 3.79 -7.65 -11.90
C ILE A 74 4.17 -9.09 -12.29
N THR A 75 3.29 -9.81 -13.02
CA THR A 75 3.62 -11.17 -13.46
C THR A 75 4.75 -11.26 -14.50
N GLN A 76 5.08 -10.14 -15.14
CA GLN A 76 6.21 -10.06 -16.08
C GLN A 76 7.56 -9.80 -15.37
N ILE A 77 7.56 -9.48 -14.08
CA ILE A 77 8.77 -9.28 -13.29
C ILE A 77 9.43 -10.63 -13.03
N PRO A 78 10.72 -10.82 -13.33
CA PRO A 78 11.40 -12.09 -13.06
C PRO A 78 11.31 -12.50 -11.59
N ALA A 79 10.90 -13.74 -11.33
CA ALA A 79 10.73 -14.31 -9.99
C ALA A 79 9.75 -13.50 -9.09
N PHE A 80 8.73 -12.91 -9.70
CA PHE A 80 7.74 -12.08 -9.00
C PHE A 80 7.10 -12.78 -7.79
N GLU A 81 6.93 -14.10 -7.83
CA GLU A 81 6.31 -14.89 -6.76
C GLU A 81 7.06 -14.84 -5.42
N ARG A 82 8.31 -14.34 -5.45
CA ARG A 82 9.09 -14.11 -4.23
C ARG A 82 8.64 -12.86 -3.48
N TYR A 83 8.05 -11.90 -4.17
CA TYR A 83 7.79 -10.55 -3.66
C TYR A 83 6.31 -10.19 -3.70
N PHE A 84 5.54 -10.82 -4.62
CA PHE A 84 4.19 -10.42 -4.94
C PHE A 84 3.24 -11.61 -5.03
N ASP A 85 1.97 -11.35 -4.70
CA ASP A 85 0.86 -12.28 -4.93
C ASP A 85 -0.23 -11.59 -5.76
N PRO A 86 0.01 -11.41 -7.08
CA PRO A 86 -0.94 -10.74 -7.97
C PRO A 86 -2.15 -11.62 -8.26
N VAL A 87 -3.22 -11.02 -8.80
CA VAL A 87 -4.32 -11.72 -9.42
C VAL A 87 -3.78 -12.48 -10.65
N GLN A 88 -4.02 -13.79 -10.72
CA GLN A 88 -3.49 -14.62 -11.80
C GLN A 88 -4.29 -14.51 -13.09
N TYR A 89 -5.60 -14.49 -12.95
CA TYR A 89 -6.52 -14.29 -14.07
C TYR A 89 -7.84 -13.72 -13.58
N TYR A 90 -8.66 -13.22 -14.48
CA TYR A 90 -9.98 -12.71 -14.16
C TYR A 90 -11.01 -13.13 -15.22
N LYS A 91 -12.27 -13.08 -14.82
CA LYS A 91 -13.43 -13.20 -15.72
C LYS A 91 -14.39 -12.05 -15.47
N THR A 92 -15.16 -11.64 -16.48
CA THR A 92 -16.22 -10.65 -16.30
C THR A 92 -17.58 -11.32 -16.24
N LEU A 93 -18.43 -10.84 -15.34
CA LEU A 93 -19.79 -11.30 -15.16
C LEU A 93 -20.75 -10.12 -15.29
N LYS A 94 -21.77 -10.22 -16.14
CA LYS A 94 -22.87 -9.25 -16.21
C LYS A 94 -24.07 -9.75 -15.41
N LYS A 95 -24.54 -8.92 -14.46
CA LYS A 95 -25.71 -9.24 -13.64
C LYS A 95 -26.46 -7.96 -13.30
N ASN A 96 -27.78 -7.94 -13.51
CA ASN A 96 -28.66 -6.81 -13.20
C ASN A 96 -28.17 -5.46 -13.77
N GLY A 97 -27.68 -5.46 -15.01
CA GLY A 97 -27.16 -4.25 -15.68
C GLY A 97 -25.75 -3.81 -15.25
N SER A 98 -25.16 -4.43 -14.24
CA SER A 98 -23.82 -4.15 -13.78
C SER A 98 -22.82 -5.19 -14.29
N THR A 99 -21.59 -4.78 -14.55
CA THR A 99 -20.47 -5.66 -14.87
C THR A 99 -19.60 -5.84 -13.64
N TYR A 100 -19.22 -7.07 -13.37
CA TYR A 100 -18.36 -7.47 -12.25
C TYR A 100 -17.10 -8.13 -12.79
N ALA A 101 -15.98 -7.92 -12.11
CA ALA A 101 -14.77 -8.68 -12.31
C ALA A 101 -14.69 -9.77 -11.23
N VAL A 102 -14.50 -11.00 -11.64
CA VAL A 102 -14.19 -12.13 -10.76
C VAL A 102 -12.70 -12.37 -10.87
N LEU A 103 -12.00 -12.13 -9.78
CA LEU A 103 -10.54 -12.18 -9.70
C LEU A 103 -10.11 -13.49 -9.06
N TYR A 104 -9.16 -14.17 -9.65
CA TYR A 104 -8.70 -15.48 -9.21
C TYR A 104 -7.25 -15.40 -8.69
N LYS A 105 -7.03 -15.94 -7.50
CA LYS A 105 -5.71 -16.10 -6.88
C LYS A 105 -5.50 -17.55 -6.48
N THR A 106 -4.25 -18.02 -6.53
CA THR A 106 -3.92 -19.34 -5.96
C THR A 106 -4.02 -19.32 -4.45
N GLN A 107 -4.50 -20.41 -3.89
CA GLN A 107 -4.47 -20.61 -2.44
C GLN A 107 -3.02 -20.81 -1.98
N LYS A 108 -2.49 -19.82 -1.30
CA LYS A 108 -1.23 -19.90 -0.58
C LYS A 108 -1.50 -19.75 0.90
N LYS A 109 -0.73 -20.44 1.74
CA LYS A 109 -0.78 -20.20 3.18
C LYS A 109 0.01 -18.94 3.49
N PHE A 110 -0.69 -17.92 3.92
CA PHE A 110 -0.12 -16.66 4.34
C PHE A 110 -0.38 -16.41 5.82
N PHE A 111 0.59 -15.76 6.46
CA PHE A 111 0.44 -15.27 7.83
C PHE A 111 0.21 -13.76 7.77
N PRO A 112 -0.83 -13.22 8.43
CA PRO A 112 -1.05 -11.79 8.52
C PRO A 112 0.18 -11.08 9.09
N PHE A 113 0.52 -9.92 8.53
CA PHE A 113 1.77 -9.22 8.83
C PHE A 113 1.94 -8.90 10.32
N LYS A 114 0.96 -8.25 10.94
CA LYS A 114 1.02 -7.93 12.38
C LYS A 114 1.01 -9.18 13.28
N GLU A 115 0.22 -10.19 12.93
CA GLU A 115 0.13 -11.42 13.71
C GLU A 115 1.46 -12.20 13.70
N TYR A 116 2.19 -12.15 12.58
CA TYR A 116 3.53 -12.73 12.53
C TYR A 116 4.45 -12.09 13.59
N PHE A 117 4.53 -10.75 13.63
CA PHE A 117 5.37 -10.06 14.62
C PHE A 117 4.92 -10.30 16.06
N LYS A 118 3.61 -10.35 16.33
CA LYS A 118 3.06 -10.67 17.66
C LYS A 118 3.42 -12.08 18.12
N SER A 119 3.63 -13.02 17.19
CA SER A 119 3.98 -14.42 17.52
C SER A 119 5.46 -14.61 17.87
N LEU A 120 6.31 -13.61 17.65
CA LEU A 120 7.75 -13.71 17.84
C LEU A 120 8.15 -13.46 19.29
N SER A 121 9.23 -14.14 19.71
CA SER A 121 9.86 -13.85 21.00
C SER A 121 10.58 -12.49 20.97
N SER A 122 10.88 -11.95 22.16
CA SER A 122 11.62 -10.69 22.32
C SER A 122 13.01 -10.67 21.66
N ARG A 123 13.62 -11.84 21.41
CA ARG A 123 14.91 -11.97 20.74
C ARG A 123 14.78 -12.00 19.23
N GLU A 124 13.70 -12.57 18.73
CA GLU A 124 13.46 -12.73 17.29
C GLU A 124 12.88 -11.47 16.66
N LEU A 125 12.08 -10.72 17.39
CA LEU A 125 11.34 -9.56 16.90
C LEU A 125 12.22 -8.49 16.24
N PRO A 126 13.34 -8.00 16.84
CA PRO A 126 14.19 -7.01 16.18
C PRO A 126 14.78 -7.51 14.87
N VAL A 127 15.26 -8.76 14.84
CA VAL A 127 15.83 -9.36 13.64
C VAL A 127 14.77 -9.47 12.55
N ALA A 128 13.57 -9.95 12.88
CA ALA A 128 12.47 -10.05 11.93
C ALA A 128 12.02 -8.69 11.39
N LEU A 129 12.00 -7.63 12.21
CA LEU A 129 11.72 -6.27 11.78
C LEU A 129 12.76 -5.78 10.75
N PHE A 130 14.06 -5.95 11.05
CA PHE A 130 15.14 -5.50 10.17
C PHE A 130 15.16 -6.27 8.85
N GLU A 131 15.05 -7.60 8.92
CA GLU A 131 15.02 -8.44 7.70
C GLU A 131 13.79 -8.16 6.85
N SER A 132 12.61 -7.95 7.47
CA SER A 132 11.39 -7.62 6.75
C SER A 132 11.49 -6.24 6.09
N TYR A 133 12.04 -5.24 6.78
CA TYR A 133 12.29 -3.92 6.22
C TYR A 133 13.24 -3.99 5.02
N LYS A 134 14.38 -4.66 5.18
CA LYS A 134 15.35 -4.88 4.09
C LYS A 134 14.72 -5.56 2.88
N TYR A 135 13.89 -6.57 3.13
CA TYR A 135 13.21 -7.30 2.07
C TYR A 135 12.19 -6.41 1.33
N LEU A 136 11.41 -5.63 2.06
CA LEU A 136 10.42 -4.72 1.48
C LEU A 136 11.07 -3.52 0.78
N LEU A 137 12.23 -3.05 1.21
CA LEU A 137 13.04 -2.08 0.45
C LEU A 137 13.44 -2.65 -0.92
N LYS A 138 13.88 -3.92 -0.98
CA LYS A 138 14.18 -4.60 -2.25
C LYS A 138 12.93 -4.73 -3.13
N THR A 139 11.79 -5.05 -2.51
CA THR A 139 10.50 -5.13 -3.20
C THR A 139 10.10 -3.77 -3.79
N ALA A 140 10.23 -2.70 -3.02
CA ALA A 140 9.97 -1.34 -3.50
C ALA A 140 10.94 -0.91 -4.62
N SER A 141 12.23 -1.26 -4.50
CA SER A 141 13.22 -1.05 -5.56
C SER A 141 12.85 -1.76 -6.86
N LEU A 142 12.31 -2.97 -6.75
CA LEU A 142 11.86 -3.74 -7.91
C LEU A 142 10.66 -3.09 -8.58
N LEU A 143 9.67 -2.63 -7.82
CA LEU A 143 8.52 -1.87 -8.33
C LEU A 143 8.98 -0.58 -9.03
N GLN A 144 9.88 0.16 -8.38
CA GLN A 144 10.45 1.41 -8.95
C GLN A 144 11.16 1.15 -10.29
N THR A 145 11.90 0.04 -10.42
CA THR A 145 12.58 -0.34 -11.68
C THR A 145 11.57 -0.57 -12.83
N HIS A 146 10.35 -0.99 -12.48
CA HIS A 146 9.26 -1.19 -13.43
C HIS A 146 8.28 -0.01 -13.51
N GLU A 147 8.65 1.14 -12.95
CA GLU A 147 7.84 2.38 -12.93
C GLU A 147 6.44 2.18 -12.33
N ILE A 148 6.32 1.31 -11.33
CA ILE A 148 5.09 1.03 -10.61
C ILE A 148 5.16 1.66 -9.22
N CYS A 149 4.18 2.49 -8.86
CA CYS A 149 3.87 2.90 -7.51
C CYS A 149 2.86 1.93 -6.92
N TYR A 150 3.18 1.30 -5.80
CA TYR A 150 2.25 0.40 -5.12
C TYR A 150 1.10 1.17 -4.45
N GLY A 151 1.43 2.30 -3.85
CA GLY A 151 0.48 3.27 -3.30
C GLY A 151 -0.34 2.75 -2.12
N ASN A 152 0.06 1.66 -1.47
CA ASN A 152 -0.65 1.14 -0.29
C ASN A 152 0.22 0.23 0.60
N PHE A 153 1.43 0.67 0.95
CA PHE A 153 2.24 -0.04 1.95
C PHE A 153 1.57 0.07 3.32
N SER A 154 0.93 -1.01 3.74
CA SER A 154 0.26 -1.10 5.05
C SER A 154 0.33 -2.53 5.58
N PRO A 155 0.19 -2.74 6.90
CA PRO A 155 0.14 -4.09 7.47
C PRO A 155 -0.98 -4.97 6.92
N ASP A 156 -2.04 -4.36 6.36
CA ASP A 156 -3.21 -5.05 5.83
C ASP A 156 -3.02 -5.53 4.37
N THR A 157 -1.98 -5.03 3.69
CA THR A 157 -1.68 -5.35 2.29
C THR A 157 -0.38 -6.13 2.14
N ILE A 158 0.18 -6.58 3.26
CA ILE A 158 1.39 -7.40 3.34
C ILE A 158 1.07 -8.65 4.15
N CYS A 159 1.59 -9.78 3.72
CA CYS A 159 1.52 -11.05 4.44
C CYS A 159 2.87 -11.75 4.38
N PHE A 160 3.10 -12.71 5.28
CA PHE A 160 4.28 -13.56 5.23
C PHE A 160 3.95 -14.89 4.55
N ASN A 161 4.81 -15.33 3.65
CA ASN A 161 4.72 -16.67 3.08
C ASN A 161 5.31 -17.73 4.03
N GLU A 162 5.25 -19.00 3.65
CA GLU A 162 5.79 -20.13 4.43
C GLU A 162 7.31 -20.01 4.72
N LYS A 163 8.06 -19.26 3.87
CA LYS A 163 9.48 -18.98 4.07
C LYS A 163 9.75 -17.76 4.95
N LYS A 164 8.70 -17.20 5.58
CA LYS A 164 8.75 -15.98 6.40
C LYS A 164 9.24 -14.74 5.63
N ASN A 165 9.04 -14.69 4.31
CA ASN A 165 9.29 -13.50 3.52
C ASN A 165 8.00 -12.67 3.40
N PRO A 166 8.05 -11.33 3.56
CA PRO A 166 6.90 -10.49 3.33
C PRO A 166 6.56 -10.42 1.84
N ILE A 167 5.27 -10.55 1.53
CA ILE A 167 4.72 -10.58 0.18
C ILE A 167 3.68 -9.47 0.06
N LEU A 168 3.77 -8.64 -0.98
CA LEU A 168 2.74 -7.65 -1.30
C LEU A 168 1.58 -8.29 -2.06
N PHE A 169 0.37 -7.92 -1.69
CA PHE A 169 -0.86 -8.28 -2.38
C PHE A 169 -1.82 -7.07 -2.39
N ASP A 170 -2.91 -7.11 -3.15
CA ASP A 170 -3.87 -6.00 -3.27
C ASP A 170 -3.30 -4.74 -3.94
N PHE A 171 -3.29 -4.78 -5.27
CA PHE A 171 -2.76 -3.70 -6.13
C PHE A 171 -3.83 -2.66 -6.53
N GLU A 172 -4.91 -2.52 -5.76
CA GLU A 172 -6.04 -1.64 -6.09
C GLU A 172 -5.66 -0.17 -6.21
N TYR A 173 -4.69 0.29 -5.41
CA TYR A 173 -4.21 1.67 -5.43
C TYR A 173 -2.90 1.84 -6.19
N SER A 174 -2.45 0.79 -6.87
CA SER A 174 -1.22 0.84 -7.62
C SER A 174 -1.43 1.53 -8.97
N SER A 175 -0.40 2.23 -9.45
CA SER A 175 -0.40 2.95 -10.71
C SER A 175 0.99 2.96 -11.34
N ASN A 176 1.05 3.11 -12.68
CA ASN A 176 2.32 3.43 -13.32
C ASN A 176 2.67 4.91 -13.08
N TYR A 177 3.97 5.23 -13.09
CA TYR A 177 4.44 6.61 -12.91
C TYR A 177 3.92 7.58 -14.00
N GLN A 178 3.62 7.06 -15.18
CA GLN A 178 3.13 7.81 -16.34
C GLN A 178 1.61 8.06 -16.28
N ASP A 179 0.88 7.24 -15.51
CA ASP A 179 -0.57 7.32 -15.48
C ASP A 179 -1.03 8.50 -14.62
N GLN A 180 -2.10 9.16 -15.05
CA GLN A 180 -2.73 10.18 -14.21
C GLN A 180 -3.27 9.52 -12.94
N ILE A 181 -2.93 10.08 -11.78
CA ILE A 181 -3.40 9.59 -10.49
C ILE A 181 -4.88 9.92 -10.36
N THR A 182 -5.72 8.91 -10.48
CA THR A 182 -7.18 9.05 -10.39
C THR A 182 -7.73 8.72 -9.01
N HIS A 183 -7.02 7.88 -8.26
CA HIS A 183 -7.42 7.46 -6.93
C HIS A 183 -6.22 7.37 -6.00
N VAL A 184 -6.41 7.86 -4.79
CA VAL A 184 -5.45 7.71 -3.69
C VAL A 184 -6.16 7.16 -2.46
N CYS A 185 -5.49 6.25 -1.76
CA CYS A 185 -5.95 5.77 -0.46
C CYS A 185 -5.47 6.76 0.60
N LEU A 186 -6.35 7.34 1.40
CA LEU A 186 -5.94 8.12 2.56
C LEU A 186 -5.68 7.20 3.75
N SER A 187 -4.52 7.31 4.33
CA SER A 187 -4.16 6.73 5.62
C SER A 187 -3.07 7.59 6.26
N HIS A 188 -2.87 7.44 7.56
CA HIS A 188 -1.81 8.15 8.29
C HIS A 188 -0.39 7.74 7.88
N LEU A 189 -0.24 6.68 7.09
CA LEU A 189 1.05 6.24 6.55
C LEU A 189 1.47 7.03 5.31
N LYS A 190 0.53 7.75 4.68
CA LYS A 190 0.77 8.47 3.42
C LYS A 190 1.55 9.75 3.62
N PRO A 191 2.37 10.18 2.65
CA PRO A 191 2.99 11.49 2.68
C PRO A 191 1.95 12.60 2.48
N VAL A 192 2.28 13.80 2.95
CA VAL A 192 1.36 14.96 2.96
C VAL A 192 0.84 15.35 1.58
N GLU A 193 1.61 15.15 0.52
CA GLU A 193 1.17 15.42 -0.85
C GLU A 193 0.00 14.55 -1.29
N ILE A 194 -0.16 13.36 -0.73
CA ILE A 194 -1.34 12.50 -1.01
C ILE A 194 -2.61 13.12 -0.44
N TYR A 195 -2.54 13.75 0.73
CA TYR A 195 -3.65 14.51 1.30
C TYR A 195 -4.01 15.71 0.41
N MET A 196 -3.00 16.39 -0.15
CA MET A 196 -3.19 17.47 -1.11
C MET A 196 -3.87 16.99 -2.40
N ILE A 197 -3.39 15.87 -2.97
CA ILE A 197 -3.98 15.25 -4.17
C ILE A 197 -5.44 14.87 -3.90
N HIS A 198 -5.72 14.20 -2.79
CA HIS A 198 -7.08 13.82 -2.42
C HIS A 198 -7.99 15.04 -2.29
N TYR A 199 -7.51 16.10 -1.64
CA TYR A 199 -8.28 17.33 -1.51
C TYR A 199 -8.61 17.91 -2.90
N LEU A 200 -7.64 18.01 -3.80
CA LEU A 200 -7.82 18.55 -5.16
C LEU A 200 -8.76 17.68 -6.01
N GLN A 201 -8.82 16.38 -5.76
CA GLN A 201 -9.73 15.46 -6.47
C GLN A 201 -11.17 15.53 -5.96
N THR A 202 -11.37 15.92 -4.69
CA THR A 202 -12.68 15.92 -4.03
C THR A 202 -13.32 17.32 -3.94
N HIS A 203 -12.52 18.38 -4.14
CA HIS A 203 -12.99 19.76 -4.05
C HIS A 203 -12.72 20.51 -5.35
N SER A 204 -13.71 21.25 -5.83
CA SER A 204 -13.55 22.12 -6.98
C SER A 204 -12.94 23.47 -6.57
N GLY A 205 -12.08 24.03 -7.42
CA GLY A 205 -11.54 25.36 -7.20
C GLY A 205 -10.04 25.41 -6.99
N ARG A 206 -9.56 26.59 -6.57
CA ARG A 206 -8.14 26.82 -6.28
C ARG A 206 -7.90 26.71 -4.78
N LEU A 207 -6.70 26.29 -4.40
CA LEU A 207 -6.31 26.26 -2.99
C LEU A 207 -6.20 27.67 -2.41
N SER A 208 -6.80 27.86 -1.24
CA SER A 208 -6.57 29.02 -0.37
C SER A 208 -5.54 28.65 0.72
N TYR A 209 -5.09 29.65 1.46
CA TYR A 209 -4.24 29.42 2.61
C TYR A 209 -4.91 28.50 3.65
N SER A 210 -6.19 28.73 3.96
CA SER A 210 -6.93 27.90 4.92
C SER A 210 -7.12 26.47 4.46
N ASN A 211 -7.23 26.21 3.15
CA ASN A 211 -7.27 24.83 2.64
C ASN A 211 -5.93 24.11 2.90
N ILE A 212 -4.81 24.77 2.64
CA ILE A 212 -3.47 24.20 2.89
C ILE A 212 -3.28 23.93 4.38
N GLU A 213 -3.70 24.86 5.25
CA GLU A 213 -3.66 24.72 6.70
C GLU A 213 -4.44 23.46 7.15
N THR A 214 -5.70 23.34 6.72
CA THR A 214 -6.54 22.17 7.01
C THR A 214 -5.90 20.86 6.54
N ILE A 215 -5.38 20.81 5.31
CA ILE A 215 -4.73 19.62 4.75
C ILE A 215 -3.52 19.22 5.60
N CYS A 216 -2.67 20.17 5.98
CA CYS A 216 -1.49 19.91 6.80
C CYS A 216 -1.88 19.45 8.21
N GLU A 217 -2.88 20.08 8.84
CA GLU A 217 -3.37 19.67 10.15
C GLU A 217 -3.94 18.25 10.13
N ASP A 218 -4.73 17.90 9.11
CA ASP A 218 -5.30 16.56 8.95
C ASP A 218 -4.21 15.49 8.77
N PHE A 219 -3.20 15.78 7.98
CA PHE A 219 -2.03 14.91 7.87
C PHE A 219 -1.36 14.67 9.22
N PHE A 220 -1.04 15.73 9.97
CA PHE A 220 -0.34 15.61 11.25
C PHE A 220 -1.21 15.05 12.39
N LYS A 221 -2.53 14.95 12.26
CA LYS A 221 -3.36 14.19 13.20
C LYS A 221 -2.94 12.70 13.22
N GLY A 222 -2.64 12.13 12.06
CA GLY A 222 -2.13 10.76 11.93
C GLY A 222 -0.73 10.54 12.50
N CYS A 223 0.10 11.58 12.60
CA CYS A 223 1.48 11.48 13.08
C CYS A 223 1.61 11.62 14.62
N ALA A 224 0.52 11.69 15.36
CA ALA A 224 0.53 11.94 16.81
C ALA A 224 1.24 10.85 17.64
N PHE A 225 1.48 9.66 17.08
CA PHE A 225 2.11 8.55 17.79
C PHE A 225 3.62 8.71 17.98
N PHE A 226 4.29 9.57 17.19
CA PHE A 226 5.74 9.78 17.28
C PHE A 226 6.19 11.24 17.42
N LEU A 227 5.27 12.21 17.36
CA LEU A 227 5.55 13.62 17.54
C LEU A 227 4.94 14.14 18.85
N SER A 228 5.71 14.88 19.62
CA SER A 228 5.17 15.69 20.71
C SER A 228 4.28 16.81 20.18
N CYS A 229 3.41 17.40 21.01
CA CYS A 229 2.57 18.52 20.59
C CYS A 229 3.36 19.69 20.03
N GLN A 230 4.51 20.02 20.68
CA GLN A 230 5.36 21.12 20.23
C GLN A 230 6.08 20.83 18.91
N GLU A 231 6.60 19.60 18.72
CA GLU A 231 7.19 19.18 17.45
C GLU A 231 6.15 19.22 16.34
N LYS A 232 4.93 18.75 16.62
CA LYS A 232 3.83 18.76 15.67
C LYS A 232 3.51 20.16 15.16
N GLU A 233 3.38 21.16 16.04
CA GLU A 233 3.13 22.56 15.63
C GLU A 233 4.22 23.08 14.69
N GLY A 234 5.48 22.80 15.00
CA GLY A 234 6.62 23.18 14.17
C GLY A 234 6.58 22.52 12.79
N GLU A 235 6.27 21.24 12.72
CA GLU A 235 6.18 20.50 11.46
C GLU A 235 4.96 20.91 10.62
N VAL A 236 3.80 21.19 11.23
CA VAL A 236 2.63 21.76 10.55
C VAL A 236 3.00 23.07 9.85
N GLN A 237 3.68 23.99 10.56
CA GLN A 237 4.11 25.26 9.97
C GLN A 237 5.10 25.08 8.82
N LYS A 238 6.03 24.14 8.92
CA LYS A 238 6.96 23.80 7.83
C LYS A 238 6.21 23.29 6.60
N ALA A 239 5.20 22.40 6.79
CA ALA A 239 4.41 21.88 5.71
C ALA A 239 3.56 22.98 5.03
N ILE A 240 2.94 23.86 5.81
CA ILE A 240 2.19 25.02 5.29
C ILE A 240 3.12 25.90 4.43
N LEU A 241 4.33 26.20 4.91
CA LEU A 241 5.30 27.01 4.15
C LEU A 241 5.72 26.31 2.85
N LEU A 242 5.90 25.00 2.87
CA LEU A 242 6.25 24.20 1.70
C LEU A 242 5.18 24.29 0.62
N PHE A 243 3.89 24.22 0.99
CA PHE A 243 2.78 24.23 0.04
C PHE A 243 2.19 25.61 -0.24
N LYS A 244 2.62 26.65 0.49
CA LYS A 244 2.19 28.04 0.25
C LYS A 244 2.29 28.47 -1.22
N PRO A 245 3.31 28.07 -2.03
CA PRO A 245 3.39 28.41 -3.45
C PRO A 245 2.21 27.91 -4.30
N PHE A 246 1.42 26.94 -3.80
CA PHE A 246 0.26 26.40 -4.52
C PHE A 246 -1.03 27.23 -4.34
N ILE A 247 -1.01 28.27 -3.53
CA ILE A 247 -2.16 29.17 -3.37
C ILE A 247 -2.52 29.79 -4.72
N ASN A 248 -3.79 29.68 -5.10
CA ASN A 248 -4.35 30.16 -6.37
C ASN A 248 -3.77 29.52 -7.65
N VAL A 249 -2.94 28.46 -7.53
CA VAL A 249 -2.47 27.69 -8.69
C VAL A 249 -3.58 26.76 -9.19
N PRO A 250 -3.76 26.56 -10.51
CA PRO A 250 -4.70 25.58 -11.02
C PRO A 250 -4.41 24.15 -10.51
N ALA A 251 -5.47 23.39 -10.19
CA ALA A 251 -5.37 22.05 -9.64
C ALA A 251 -4.50 21.12 -10.50
N ASP A 252 -4.71 21.12 -11.83
CA ASP A 252 -3.93 20.27 -12.76
C ASP A 252 -2.43 20.57 -12.71
N ALA A 253 -2.05 21.84 -12.55
CA ALA A 253 -0.65 22.22 -12.43
C ALA A 253 -0.02 21.70 -11.12
N ILE A 254 -0.79 21.72 -10.02
CA ILE A 254 -0.36 21.16 -8.73
C ILE A 254 -0.25 19.64 -8.84
N LEU A 255 -1.25 18.95 -9.39
CA LEU A 255 -1.24 17.49 -9.57
C LEU A 255 -0.05 17.05 -10.41
N ASN A 256 0.20 17.71 -11.55
CA ASN A 256 1.36 17.43 -12.41
C ASN A 256 2.71 17.69 -11.70
N TYR A 257 2.76 18.66 -10.80
CA TYR A 257 3.96 18.92 -10.00
C TYR A 257 4.18 17.81 -8.97
N LEU A 258 3.16 17.43 -8.22
CA LEU A 258 3.26 16.42 -7.16
C LEU A 258 3.51 15.02 -7.73
N GLN A 259 2.96 14.71 -8.90
CA GLN A 259 3.16 13.43 -9.59
C GLN A 259 4.63 13.15 -9.93
N LYS A 260 5.46 14.18 -10.10
CA LYS A 260 6.91 13.99 -10.34
C LYS A 260 7.63 13.24 -9.22
N TYR A 261 7.03 13.20 -8.03
CA TYR A 261 7.61 12.57 -6.84
C TYR A 261 6.94 11.24 -6.48
N ILE A 262 6.10 10.68 -7.37
CA ILE A 262 5.38 9.42 -7.16
C ILE A 262 6.31 8.28 -6.74
N ASN A 263 7.54 8.27 -7.26
CA ASN A 263 8.58 7.29 -6.95
C ASN A 263 9.08 7.33 -5.50
N THR A 264 8.71 8.36 -4.73
CA THR A 264 9.10 8.50 -3.31
C THR A 264 7.99 8.09 -2.34
N TRP A 265 6.77 7.88 -2.81
CA TRP A 265 5.61 7.64 -1.94
C TRP A 265 5.67 6.30 -1.24
N ASP A 266 5.94 5.24 -1.98
CA ASP A 266 6.04 3.87 -1.43
C ASP A 266 7.09 3.78 -0.33
N ILE A 267 8.21 4.46 -0.50
CA ILE A 267 9.29 4.47 0.48
C ILE A 267 8.90 5.27 1.73
N TYR A 268 8.20 6.39 1.55
CA TYR A 268 7.67 7.15 2.69
C TYR A 268 6.69 6.29 3.50
N GLU A 269 5.73 5.64 2.83
CA GLU A 269 4.76 4.74 3.46
C GLU A 269 5.43 3.59 4.22
N LEU A 270 6.43 2.96 3.58
CA LEU A 270 7.20 1.88 4.19
C LEU A 270 7.89 2.33 5.48
N ASN A 271 8.53 3.50 5.47
CA ASN A 271 9.18 4.07 6.66
C ASN A 271 8.17 4.39 7.77
N MET A 272 7.03 5.00 7.42
CA MET A 272 5.96 5.28 8.38
C MET A 272 5.42 4.00 9.02
N MET A 273 5.15 2.97 8.20
CA MET A 273 4.65 1.67 8.67
C MET A 273 5.63 1.03 9.66
N PHE A 274 6.92 0.99 9.33
CA PHE A 274 7.90 0.39 10.24
C PHE A 274 8.16 1.24 11.48
N LEU A 275 8.05 2.55 11.38
CA LEU A 275 8.11 3.43 12.55
C LEU A 275 6.93 3.15 13.50
N GLU A 276 5.71 3.02 12.96
CA GLU A 276 4.53 2.63 13.75
C GLU A 276 4.72 1.27 14.42
N LEU A 277 5.21 0.26 13.69
CA LEU A 277 5.50 -1.07 14.24
C LEU A 277 6.53 -1.00 15.36
N CYS A 278 7.61 -0.22 15.20
CA CYS A 278 8.59 -0.03 16.27
C CYS A 278 7.95 0.57 17.53
N TYR A 279 7.03 1.53 17.39
CA TYR A 279 6.33 2.10 18.55
C TYR A 279 5.29 1.14 19.14
N GLU A 280 4.56 0.38 18.31
CA GLU A 280 3.57 -0.61 18.76
C GLU A 280 4.25 -1.72 19.58
N PHE A 281 5.44 -2.16 19.17
CA PHE A 281 6.19 -3.22 19.82
C PHE A 281 7.29 -2.73 20.78
N ALA A 282 7.40 -1.40 21.00
CA ALA A 282 8.45 -0.78 21.82
C ALA A 282 8.35 -1.03 23.34
N GLY A 283 7.33 -1.77 23.80
CA GLY A 283 7.24 -2.20 25.20
C GLY A 283 8.50 -2.94 25.69
N ASP A 284 8.45 -3.60 26.82
CA ASP A 284 9.58 -4.29 27.51
C ASP A 284 10.45 -5.19 26.62
N VAL A 285 9.95 -5.56 25.43
CA VAL A 285 10.59 -6.45 24.48
C VAL A 285 11.78 -5.79 23.76
N LEU A 286 11.63 -4.53 23.35
CA LEU A 286 12.68 -3.81 22.60
C LEU A 286 13.74 -3.19 23.54
N LEU A 287 13.46 -3.02 24.83
CA LEU A 287 14.39 -2.45 25.79
C LEU A 287 15.72 -3.22 25.90
N LYS A 288 15.71 -4.53 25.63
CA LYS A 288 16.93 -5.37 25.64
C LYS A 288 17.85 -5.14 24.44
N HIS A 289 17.32 -4.64 23.34
CA HIS A 289 18.04 -4.34 22.10
C HIS A 289 18.01 -2.84 21.77
N LYS A 290 17.90 -1.99 22.81
CA LYS A 290 17.63 -0.57 22.72
C LYS A 290 18.51 0.14 21.69
N THR A 291 19.81 -0.09 21.70
CA THR A 291 20.75 0.63 20.82
C THR A 291 20.42 0.40 19.34
N TYR A 292 20.24 -0.83 18.91
CA TYR A 292 19.95 -1.15 17.51
C TYR A 292 18.57 -0.67 17.07
N VAL A 293 17.58 -0.79 17.96
CA VAL A 293 16.23 -0.31 17.68
C VAL A 293 16.19 1.21 17.65
N ASP A 294 16.89 1.90 18.54
CA ASP A 294 17.00 3.36 18.54
C ASP A 294 17.68 3.86 17.25
N LEU A 295 18.74 3.20 16.79
CA LEU A 295 19.39 3.49 15.52
C LEU A 295 18.41 3.33 14.35
N PHE A 296 17.65 2.25 14.33
CA PHE A 296 16.65 1.98 13.30
C PHE A 296 15.51 3.02 13.34
N VAL A 297 14.94 3.30 14.49
CA VAL A 297 13.90 4.33 14.68
C VAL A 297 14.40 5.70 14.21
N ASN A 298 15.63 6.07 14.55
CA ASN A 298 16.23 7.33 14.10
C ASN A 298 16.45 7.35 12.59
N HIS A 299 16.88 6.22 12.00
CA HIS A 299 16.97 6.08 10.55
C HIS A 299 15.61 6.30 9.89
N LEU A 300 14.56 5.61 10.35
CA LEU A 300 13.21 5.75 9.80
C LEU A 300 12.71 7.21 9.90
N LYS A 301 12.88 7.87 11.07
CA LYS A 301 12.52 9.28 11.26
C LYS A 301 13.23 10.21 10.27
N ASN A 302 14.53 9.99 10.06
CA ASN A 302 15.33 10.79 9.13
C ASN A 302 14.91 10.61 7.67
N CYS A 303 14.29 9.47 7.32
CA CYS A 303 13.75 9.20 6.00
C CYS A 303 12.38 9.86 5.75
N LEU A 304 11.67 10.30 6.79
CA LEU A 304 10.35 10.93 6.70
C LEU A 304 10.43 12.43 6.40
N VAL A 305 11.06 12.77 5.29
CA VAL A 305 11.24 14.17 4.86
C VAL A 305 9.93 14.69 4.25
N LEU A 306 9.44 15.84 4.75
CA LEU A 306 8.21 16.48 4.25
C LEU A 306 8.33 16.91 2.80
N ASP A 307 9.43 17.55 2.44
CA ASP A 307 9.70 18.04 1.07
C ASP A 307 10.02 16.85 0.15
N PRO A 308 9.12 16.48 -0.79
CA PRO A 308 9.31 15.32 -1.65
C PRO A 308 10.56 15.45 -2.54
N SER A 309 11.00 16.69 -2.86
CA SER A 309 12.19 16.94 -3.67
C SER A 309 13.51 16.62 -2.94
N LYS A 310 13.46 16.46 -1.61
CA LYS A 310 14.61 16.15 -0.76
C LYS A 310 14.63 14.72 -0.26
N ARG A 311 13.63 13.92 -0.62
CA ARG A 311 13.60 12.51 -0.24
C ARG A 311 14.65 11.71 -0.99
N GLU A 312 15.21 10.75 -0.29
CA GLU A 312 16.19 9.83 -0.86
C GLU A 312 15.54 8.83 -1.80
N THR A 313 16.33 8.37 -2.77
CA THR A 313 15.93 7.24 -3.60
C THR A 313 15.97 5.95 -2.77
N VAL A 314 15.26 4.91 -3.23
CA VAL A 314 15.27 3.59 -2.56
C VAL A 314 16.70 3.02 -2.48
N GLN A 315 17.54 3.23 -3.49
CA GLN A 315 18.93 2.76 -3.53
C GLN A 315 19.79 3.46 -2.48
N GLN A 316 19.66 4.79 -2.33
CA GLN A 316 20.35 5.55 -1.27
C GLN A 316 19.93 5.07 0.11
N MET A 317 18.64 4.83 0.29
CA MET A 317 18.10 4.35 1.56
C MET A 317 18.57 2.93 1.89
N MET A 318 18.60 2.02 0.91
CA MET A 318 19.17 0.68 1.08
C MET A 318 20.63 0.74 1.52
N GLY A 319 21.46 1.57 0.85
CA GLY A 319 22.86 1.73 1.23
C GLY A 319 23.04 2.28 2.64
N LYS A 320 22.23 3.26 3.05
CA LYS A 320 22.24 3.79 4.41
C LYS A 320 21.80 2.77 5.45
N PHE A 321 20.76 1.98 5.14
CA PHE A 321 20.29 0.93 6.03
C PHE A 321 21.34 -0.17 6.22
N GLU A 322 22.01 -0.59 5.14
CA GLU A 322 23.10 -1.57 5.23
C GLU A 322 24.27 -1.08 6.08
N GLY A 323 24.67 0.18 5.93
CA GLY A 323 25.71 0.80 6.75
C GLY A 323 25.31 1.14 8.19
N LEU A 324 24.02 1.06 8.54
CA LEU A 324 23.52 1.43 9.86
C LEU A 324 24.12 0.58 11.00
N PHE A 325 24.33 -0.69 10.73
CA PHE A 325 24.80 -1.66 11.71
C PHE A 325 26.33 -1.87 11.67
N ASP A 326 27.00 -1.48 10.58
CA ASP A 326 28.46 -1.58 10.46
C ASP A 326 29.18 -0.66 11.44
N SER A 327 28.56 0.46 11.78
CA SER A 327 29.11 1.44 12.74
C SER A 327 28.84 1.08 14.20
N ALA A 328 28.06 0.05 14.47
CA ALA A 328 27.66 -0.38 15.82
C ALA A 328 28.41 -1.63 16.30
N CYS A 329 29.24 -2.22 15.44
CA CYS A 329 30.20 -3.29 15.75
C CYS A 329 31.60 -2.70 15.98
#